data_1513350dbdcbe9cfb20263e5b0318a71
#
_entry.id   1513350dbdcbe9cfb20263e5b0318a71
#
_cell.length_a   1.000
_cell.length_b   1.000
_cell.length_c   1.000
_cell.angle_alpha   90.00
_cell.angle_beta   90.00
_cell.angle_gamma   90.00
#
_symmetry.space_group_name_H-M   'P 1'
#
loop_
_entity.id
_entity.type
_entity.pdbx_description
1 polymer ?
#
loop_
_entity_poly.entity_id
_entity_poly.type
_entity_poly.pdbx_seq_one_letter_code
_entity_poly.pdbx_strand_id
1 'polypeptide(L)'
;MSTYQRTGKRIFFFTVFFMAVLLFAGKGNVQAKRKSVALNKTTVTAYKGMAPVKLKVKNVKKGKNIIWFSSKSSVAEVSQDGTVTFHKKGNAIVQAKVGKKTLKCIVSVCSKKAYKAVEKA
;
A
#
# COMPACT_ATOMS: atom_id res chain seq x y z
N MET A 1 -28.88 41.64 9.82
CA MET A 1 -28.48 41.38 9.89
C MET A 1 -27.95 40.91 9.66
N SER A 2 -28.01 40.75 9.31
CA SER A 2 -27.43 40.37 9.15
C SER A 2 -27.15 39.76 8.94
N THR A 3 -27.17 39.47 8.69
CA THR A 3 -26.76 39.00 8.53
C THR A 3 -26.75 38.42 8.09
N TYR A 4 -27.16 38.28 7.84
CA TYR A 4 -26.84 37.77 7.60
C TYR A 4 -26.57 37.73 6.97
N GLN A 5 -26.68 38.14 6.67
CA GLN A 5 -26.29 38.31 6.22
C GLN A 5 -25.74 38.20 5.91
N ARG A 6 -25.70 38.19 5.84
CA ARG A 6 -24.90 37.92 5.56
C ARG A 6 -24.53 37.01 5.31
N THR A 7 -24.56 36.58 4.70
CA THR A 7 -24.23 35.22 4.93
C THR A 7 -24.35 34.32 3.73
N GLY A 8 -25.37 34.44 3.02
CA GLY A 8 -25.54 33.63 1.84
C GLY A 8 -24.44 33.81 0.84
N LYS A 9 -23.92 34.96 0.81
CA LYS A 9 -22.86 35.26 -0.13
C LYS A 9 -21.64 34.38 0.05
N ARG A 10 -21.28 34.19 1.25
CA ARG A 10 -20.11 33.39 1.50
C ARG A 10 -20.25 31.99 1.00
N ILE A 11 -21.38 31.44 1.22
CA ILE A 11 -21.63 30.11 0.80
C ILE A 11 -21.54 29.99 -0.69
N PHE A 12 -22.11 30.93 -1.36
CA PHE A 12 -22.08 30.94 -2.78
C PHE A 12 -20.65 30.98 -3.31
N PHE A 13 -19.87 31.79 -2.71
CA PHE A 13 -18.50 31.94 -3.09
C PHE A 13 -17.75 30.64 -2.97
N PHE A 14 -17.96 29.95 -1.92
CA PHE A 14 -17.40 28.67 -1.70
C PHE A 14 -17.75 27.71 -2.79
N THR A 15 -18.98 27.68 -3.14
CA THR A 15 -19.48 26.77 -4.13
C THR A 15 -18.77 26.94 -5.46
N VAL A 16 -18.62 28.16 -5.85
CA VAL A 16 -17.97 28.42 -7.12
C VAL A 16 -16.53 27.93 -7.13
N PHE A 17 -15.86 28.24 -6.09
CA PHE A 17 -14.49 27.83 -5.96
C PHE A 17 -14.35 26.34 -6.00
N PHE A 18 -15.24 25.68 -5.34
CA PHE A 18 -15.23 24.26 -5.29
C PHE A 18 -15.44 23.63 -6.64
N MET A 19 -16.27 24.19 -7.42
CA MET A 19 -16.53 23.68 -8.74
C MET A 19 -15.32 23.74 -9.63
N ALA A 20 -14.58 24.80 -9.51
CA ALA A 20 -13.39 24.93 -10.31
C ALA A 20 -12.42 23.79 -10.03
N VAL A 21 -12.32 23.44 -8.78
CA VAL A 21 -11.42 22.37 -8.40
C VAL A 21 -11.89 21.05 -8.95
N LEU A 22 -13.17 20.82 -8.93
CA LEU A 22 -13.73 19.61 -9.46
C LEU A 22 -13.44 19.41 -10.93
N LEU A 23 -13.56 20.45 -11.68
CA LEU A 23 -13.30 20.38 -13.09
C LEU A 23 -11.88 19.95 -13.35
N PHE A 24 -10.99 20.52 -12.61
CA PHE A 24 -9.62 20.20 -12.72
C PHE A 24 -9.37 18.75 -12.41
N ALA A 25 -9.94 18.28 -11.33
CA ALA A 25 -9.78 16.93 -10.92
C ALA A 25 -10.33 15.98 -11.98
N GLY A 26 -11.38 16.38 -12.61
CA GLY A 26 -11.96 15.55 -13.64
C GLY A 26 -11.02 15.25 -14.77
N LYS A 27 -10.28 16.23 -15.16
CA LYS A 27 -9.32 16.01 -16.21
C LYS A 27 -8.20 15.10 -15.76
N GLY A 28 -7.76 15.28 -14.57
CA GLY A 28 -6.71 14.45 -14.05
C GLY A 28 -7.12 13.01 -13.99
N ASN A 29 -8.36 12.77 -13.75
CA ASN A 29 -8.83 11.41 -13.64
C ASN A 29 -8.67 10.61 -14.90
N VAL A 30 -8.75 11.28 -16.00
CA VAL A 30 -8.64 10.59 -17.26
C VAL A 30 -7.31 9.87 -17.34
N GLN A 31 -6.28 10.50 -16.85
CA GLN A 31 -4.99 9.89 -16.87
C GLN A 31 -4.78 8.90 -15.78
N ALA A 32 -5.52 9.05 -14.72
CA ALA A 32 -5.36 8.16 -13.58
C ALA A 32 -5.84 6.77 -13.86
N LYS A 33 -6.44 6.53 -15.00
CA LYS A 33 -6.94 5.21 -15.33
C LYS A 33 -5.86 4.19 -15.52
N ARG A 34 -4.65 4.61 -15.77
CA ARG A 34 -3.58 3.66 -15.88
C ARG A 34 -3.26 3.14 -14.49
N LYS A 35 -3.49 1.86 -14.32
CA LYS A 35 -3.19 1.25 -13.05
C LYS A 35 -1.70 0.98 -12.97
N SER A 36 -1.08 1.51 -11.96
CA SER A 36 0.35 1.28 -11.76
C SER A 36 0.59 -0.08 -11.14
N VAL A 37 1.78 -0.60 -11.37
CA VAL A 37 2.18 -1.86 -10.77
C VAL A 37 2.31 -1.67 -9.27
N ALA A 38 1.72 -2.55 -8.50
CA ALA A 38 1.71 -2.42 -7.04
C ALA A 38 1.63 -3.79 -6.37
N LEU A 39 2.04 -3.85 -5.09
CA LEU A 39 1.89 -5.06 -4.31
C LEU A 39 0.50 -5.12 -3.69
N ASN A 40 0.01 -6.34 -3.47
CA ASN A 40 -1.27 -6.52 -2.79
C ASN A 40 -1.17 -6.13 -1.32
N LYS A 41 0.03 -6.14 -0.74
CA LYS A 41 0.27 -5.72 0.64
C LYS A 41 1.59 -4.97 0.70
N THR A 42 1.60 -3.85 1.40
CA THR A 42 2.81 -3.07 1.58
C THR A 42 3.40 -3.23 2.98
N THR A 43 2.64 -3.84 3.89
CA THR A 43 3.08 -4.11 5.26
C THR A 43 2.52 -5.46 5.69
N VAL A 44 3.36 -6.25 6.33
CA VAL A 44 2.95 -7.55 6.86
C VAL A 44 3.47 -7.65 8.28
N THR A 45 2.56 -7.92 9.21
CA THR A 45 2.93 -8.21 10.60
C THR A 45 2.71 -9.69 10.82
N ALA A 46 3.70 -10.35 11.39
CA ALA A 46 3.66 -11.79 11.56
C ALA A 46 4.36 -12.22 12.84
N TYR A 47 4.32 -13.50 13.14
CA TYR A 47 5.07 -14.06 14.23
C TYR A 47 5.81 -15.30 13.73
N LYS A 48 6.86 -15.68 14.44
CA LYS A 48 7.66 -16.83 14.07
C LYS A 48 6.78 -18.08 14.00
N GLY A 49 6.87 -18.78 12.88
CA GLY A 49 6.09 -20.00 12.68
C GLY A 49 4.69 -19.77 12.17
N MET A 50 4.32 -18.53 11.89
CA MET A 50 3.04 -18.24 11.28
C MET A 50 3.00 -18.84 9.87
N ALA A 51 1.80 -19.17 9.40
CA ALA A 51 1.63 -19.67 8.04
C ALA A 51 2.18 -18.67 7.03
N PRO A 52 2.82 -19.15 5.98
CA PRO A 52 3.40 -18.24 4.98
C PRO A 52 2.35 -17.35 4.34
N VAL A 53 2.77 -16.14 3.99
CA VAL A 53 1.90 -15.16 3.36
C VAL A 53 2.34 -15.00 1.92
N LYS A 54 1.40 -15.03 1.01
CA LYS A 54 1.72 -14.86 -0.39
C LYS A 54 1.54 -13.41 -0.82
N LEU A 55 2.60 -12.83 -1.35
CA LEU A 55 2.54 -11.50 -1.92
C LEU A 55 2.32 -11.62 -3.42
N LYS A 56 1.57 -10.71 -3.97
CA LYS A 56 1.29 -10.68 -5.39
C LYS A 56 1.48 -9.28 -5.93
N VAL A 57 1.94 -9.21 -7.16
CA VAL A 57 2.11 -7.94 -7.83
C VAL A 57 0.91 -7.74 -8.75
N LYS A 58 0.23 -6.61 -8.59
CA LYS A 58 -0.95 -6.29 -9.36
C LYS A 58 -0.58 -5.46 -10.59
N ASN A 59 -1.39 -5.59 -11.62
CA ASN A 59 -1.28 -4.77 -12.84
C ASN A 59 0.04 -4.96 -13.58
N VAL A 60 0.61 -6.15 -13.51
CA VAL A 60 1.82 -6.47 -14.23
C VAL A 60 1.45 -6.89 -15.65
N LYS A 61 2.18 -6.38 -16.62
CA LYS A 61 1.95 -6.79 -18.00
C LYS A 61 2.38 -8.23 -18.19
N LYS A 62 1.63 -8.91 -19.03
CA LYS A 62 1.93 -10.29 -19.34
C LYS A 62 3.36 -10.41 -19.86
N GLY A 63 4.06 -11.43 -19.42
CA GLY A 63 5.43 -11.66 -19.87
C GLY A 63 6.51 -10.96 -19.08
N LYS A 64 6.14 -10.14 -18.09
CA LYS A 64 7.13 -9.52 -17.24
C LYS A 64 7.56 -10.45 -16.12
N ASN A 65 8.84 -10.55 -15.91
CA ASN A 65 9.37 -11.35 -14.81
C ASN A 65 9.39 -10.54 -13.54
N ILE A 66 9.11 -11.22 -12.44
CA ILE A 66 9.15 -10.61 -11.13
C ILE A 66 10.25 -11.29 -10.34
N ILE A 67 11.18 -10.50 -9.84
CA ILE A 67 12.28 -11.01 -9.03
C ILE A 67 12.04 -10.61 -7.60
N TRP A 68 12.00 -11.60 -6.72
CA TRP A 68 11.73 -11.38 -5.30
C TRP A 68 13.00 -11.52 -4.50
N PHE A 69 13.20 -10.65 -3.52
CA PHE A 69 14.28 -10.82 -2.56
C PHE A 69 13.96 -10.14 -1.25
N SER A 70 14.63 -10.57 -0.19
CA SER A 70 14.43 -10.06 1.15
C SER A 70 15.71 -9.43 1.65
N SER A 71 15.59 -8.29 2.34
CA SER A 71 16.75 -7.64 2.92
C SER A 71 17.35 -8.44 4.07
N LYS A 72 16.54 -9.28 4.72
CA LYS A 72 17.00 -10.17 5.79
C LYS A 72 16.26 -11.49 5.72
N SER A 73 16.82 -12.40 4.94
CA SER A 73 16.17 -13.69 4.75
C SER A 73 16.15 -14.52 6.05
N SER A 74 17.02 -14.21 6.99
CA SER A 74 16.98 -14.88 8.30
C SER A 74 15.76 -14.49 9.12
N VAL A 75 15.16 -13.36 8.83
CA VAL A 75 13.94 -12.90 9.51
C VAL A 75 12.72 -13.30 8.70
N ALA A 76 12.71 -12.96 7.43
CA ALA A 76 11.61 -13.28 6.52
C ALA A 76 12.18 -13.62 5.17
N GLU A 77 11.94 -14.83 4.74
CA GLU A 77 12.43 -15.32 3.46
C GLU A 77 11.31 -15.24 2.43
N VAL A 78 11.65 -14.90 1.19
CA VAL A 78 10.66 -14.85 0.13
C VAL A 78 11.08 -15.78 -1.00
N SER A 79 10.15 -16.58 -1.49
CA SER A 79 10.40 -17.48 -2.61
C SER A 79 10.14 -16.76 -3.92
N GLN A 80 10.50 -17.40 -5.02
CA GLN A 80 10.34 -16.77 -6.33
C GLN A 80 8.89 -16.62 -6.76
N ASP A 81 7.97 -17.26 -6.08
CA ASP A 81 6.55 -17.10 -6.37
C ASP A 81 5.89 -16.07 -5.44
N GLY A 82 6.68 -15.41 -4.61
CA GLY A 82 6.17 -14.36 -3.72
C GLY A 82 5.71 -14.84 -2.35
N THR A 83 6.00 -16.08 -1.99
CA THR A 83 5.60 -16.60 -0.68
C THR A 83 6.63 -16.22 0.37
N VAL A 84 6.18 -15.55 1.43
CA VAL A 84 7.03 -15.06 2.52
C VAL A 84 6.90 -15.98 3.72
N THR A 85 8.03 -16.49 4.20
CA THR A 85 8.08 -17.37 5.37
C THR A 85 8.81 -16.65 6.49
N PHE A 86 8.29 -16.77 7.71
CA PHE A 86 8.80 -16.02 8.87
C PHE A 86 9.63 -16.92 9.76
N HIS A 87 10.92 -16.58 9.91
CA HIS A 87 11.86 -17.43 10.63
C HIS A 87 12.27 -16.91 12.00
N LYS A 88 12.37 -15.60 12.15
CA LYS A 88 12.95 -14.99 13.34
C LYS A 88 12.32 -13.65 13.60
N LYS A 89 12.30 -13.22 14.87
CA LYS A 89 11.80 -11.91 15.19
C LYS A 89 12.71 -10.85 14.58
N GLY A 90 12.12 -9.77 14.15
CA GLY A 90 12.85 -8.66 13.57
C GLY A 90 12.07 -8.03 12.43
N ASN A 91 12.76 -7.18 11.69
CA ASN A 91 12.15 -6.50 10.55
C ASN A 91 12.94 -6.83 9.29
N ALA A 92 12.22 -6.96 8.20
CA ALA A 92 12.82 -7.19 6.90
C ALA A 92 12.01 -6.46 5.85
N ILE A 93 12.64 -6.15 4.73
CA ILE A 93 11.94 -5.55 3.61
C ILE A 93 11.98 -6.55 2.48
N VAL A 94 10.81 -6.98 2.05
CA VAL A 94 10.68 -7.88 0.90
C VAL A 94 10.45 -7.00 -0.31
N GLN A 95 11.20 -7.26 -1.36
CA GLN A 95 11.13 -6.46 -2.56
C GLN A 95 10.75 -7.31 -3.76
N ALA A 96 9.97 -6.72 -4.64
CA ALA A 96 9.62 -7.33 -5.92
C ALA A 96 10.10 -6.40 -7.01
N LYS A 97 11.01 -6.88 -7.81
CA LYS A 97 11.53 -6.09 -8.92
C LYS A 97 10.81 -6.49 -10.19
N VAL A 98 10.14 -5.53 -10.79
CA VAL A 98 9.37 -5.74 -12.02
C VAL A 98 9.92 -4.77 -13.06
N GLY A 99 10.75 -5.29 -13.96
CA GLY A 99 11.41 -4.43 -14.92
C GLY A 99 12.28 -3.40 -14.22
N LYS A 100 12.01 -2.13 -14.46
CA LYS A 100 12.76 -1.06 -13.83
C LYS A 100 12.17 -0.63 -12.49
N LYS A 101 11.03 -1.17 -12.12
CA LYS A 101 10.34 -0.75 -10.93
C LYS A 101 10.59 -1.72 -9.78
N THR A 102 10.83 -1.18 -8.58
CA THR A 102 11.01 -1.99 -7.38
C THR A 102 9.89 -1.68 -6.41
N LEU A 103 9.18 -2.71 -5.99
CA LEU A 103 8.11 -2.58 -5.02
C LEU A 103 8.60 -3.12 -3.69
N LYS A 104 8.16 -2.51 -2.60
CA LYS A 104 8.63 -2.89 -1.26
C LYS A 104 7.47 -3.25 -0.34
N CYS A 105 7.71 -4.24 0.51
CA CYS A 105 6.77 -4.63 1.55
C CYS A 105 7.56 -4.72 2.85
N ILE A 106 7.12 -4.00 3.86
CA ILE A 106 7.77 -4.01 5.16
C ILE A 106 7.20 -5.18 5.95
N VAL A 107 8.08 -6.07 6.40
CA VAL A 107 7.69 -7.24 7.17
C VAL A 107 8.21 -7.10 8.58
N SER A 108 7.30 -7.18 9.56
CA SER A 108 7.66 -7.13 10.97
C SER A 108 7.27 -8.45 11.60
N VAL A 109 8.26 -9.17 12.12
CA VAL A 109 8.01 -10.44 12.79
C VAL A 109 8.18 -10.23 14.29
N CYS A 110 7.11 -10.45 15.04
CA CYS A 110 7.10 -10.23 16.47
C CYS A 110 6.85 -11.55 17.21
N SER A 111 6.71 -11.48 18.53
CA SER A 111 6.34 -12.67 19.29
C SER A 111 4.86 -12.96 19.06
N LYS A 112 4.49 -14.22 19.20
CA LYS A 112 3.10 -14.61 19.03
C LYS A 112 2.18 -13.86 20.00
N LYS A 113 2.69 -13.60 21.19
CA LYS A 113 1.92 -12.85 22.19
C LYS A 113 1.66 -11.43 21.73
N ALA A 114 2.70 -10.76 21.23
CA ALA A 114 2.56 -9.40 20.75
C ALA A 114 1.63 -9.33 19.54
N TYR A 115 1.75 -10.31 18.68
CA TYR A 115 0.91 -10.36 17.48
C TYR A 115 -0.58 -10.44 17.88
N LYS A 116 -0.90 -11.31 18.82
CA LYS A 116 -2.28 -11.44 19.28
C LYS A 116 -2.79 -10.20 19.97
N ALA A 117 -1.91 -9.46 20.63
CA ALA A 117 -2.32 -8.22 21.28
C ALA A 117 -2.72 -7.18 20.26
N VAL A 118 -2.00 -7.11 19.13
CA VAL A 118 -2.32 -6.17 18.07
C VAL A 118 -3.60 -6.58 17.37
N GLU A 119 -3.78 -7.87 17.17
CA GLU A 119 -4.97 -8.37 16.49
C GLU A 119 -6.25 -8.06 17.25
N LYS A 120 -6.16 -7.99 18.57
CA LYS A 120 -7.32 -7.67 19.41
C LYS A 120 -7.62 -6.18 19.48
N ALA A 121 -6.69 -5.35 19.14
CA ALA A 121 -6.87 -3.89 19.21
C ALA A 121 -7.71 -3.35 17.99
#